data_2958c4044cbff8a5ec845212dc5ef502
#
_entry.id   2958c4044cbff8a5ec845212dc5ef502
#
_cell.length_a   1.000
_cell.length_b   1.000
_cell.length_c   1.000
_cell.angle_alpha   90.00
_cell.angle_beta   90.00
_cell.angle_gamma   90.00
#
_symmetry.space_group_name_H-M   'P 1'
#
loop_
_entity.id
_entity.type
_entity.pdbx_description
1 polymer ?
#
loop_
_entity_poly.entity_id
_entity_poly.type
_entity_poly.pdbx_seq_one_letter_code
_entity_poly.pdbx_strand_id
1 'polypeptide(L)'
;MGNGVYAMNRLFRVVSAGVLTVLVGATAASADEFLGSYVARISYQDKQASDGYPLDTAAQMVRQDRANFHKFHNSDPDDENDVWFRSNDSRSRLERMLGQGGAMSSGVRRAIINNEPLIQVDVYRNHVEVTIIG
;
A
#
# COMPACT_ATOMS: atom_id res chain seq x y z
N MET A 1 67.43 54.19 32.78
CA MET A 1 66.07 54.21 33.22
C MET A 1 65.19 53.71 32.09
N GLY A 2 64.92 52.46 32.10
CA GLY A 2 64.15 51.85 31.07
C GLY A 2 62.68 51.83 31.43
N ASN A 3 61.87 52.56 30.71
CA ASN A 3 60.43 52.42 30.78
C ASN A 3 59.98 51.36 29.74
N GLY A 4 59.89 50.13 30.25
CA GLY A 4 59.35 49.08 29.44
C GLY A 4 57.87 49.26 29.29
N VAL A 5 57.44 49.63 28.08
CA VAL A 5 56.02 49.61 27.74
C VAL A 5 55.70 48.18 27.35
N TYR A 6 55.08 47.48 28.25
CA TYR A 6 54.55 46.18 27.92
C TYR A 6 53.25 46.37 27.20
N ALA A 7 53.30 46.26 25.85
CA ALA A 7 52.11 46.17 25.06
C ALA A 7 51.45 44.81 25.34
N MET A 8 50.41 44.81 26.11
CA MET A 8 49.55 43.63 26.27
C MET A 8 48.73 43.47 24.98
N ASN A 9 49.24 42.63 24.09
CA ASN A 9 48.44 42.17 22.97
C ASN A 9 47.34 41.25 23.51
N ARG A 10 46.17 41.81 23.71
CA ARG A 10 44.97 41.04 23.95
C ARG A 10 44.56 40.38 22.64
N LEU A 11 44.96 39.14 22.47
CA LEU A 11 44.43 38.29 21.46
C LEU A 11 42.94 38.08 21.74
N PHE A 12 42.09 38.85 21.06
CA PHE A 12 40.66 38.51 21.03
C PHE A 12 40.54 37.24 20.21
N ARG A 13 40.40 36.11 20.91
CA ARG A 13 39.90 34.90 20.27
C ARG A 13 38.42 35.11 19.96
N VAL A 14 38.13 35.47 18.73
CA VAL A 14 36.79 35.40 18.22
C VAL A 14 36.45 33.90 18.10
N VAL A 15 35.76 33.38 19.13
CA VAL A 15 35.16 32.07 19.03
C VAL A 15 33.96 32.25 18.10
N SER A 16 34.19 32.00 16.83
CA SER A 16 33.10 31.86 15.89
C SER A 16 32.32 30.60 16.27
N ALA A 17 31.26 30.78 17.05
CA ALA A 17 30.29 29.74 17.25
C ALA A 17 29.62 29.52 15.92
N GLY A 18 30.11 28.55 15.16
CA GLY A 18 29.45 28.07 13.96
C GLY A 18 28.12 27.47 14.39
N VAL A 19 27.04 28.19 14.14
CA VAL A 19 25.69 27.64 14.24
C VAL A 19 25.58 26.64 13.11
N LEU A 20 25.79 25.36 13.46
CA LEU A 20 25.49 24.25 12.57
C LEU A 20 23.96 24.17 12.46
N THR A 21 23.39 24.86 11.49
CA THR A 21 21.98 24.71 11.14
C THR A 21 21.81 23.33 10.51
N VAL A 22 21.46 22.34 11.33
CA VAL A 22 21.01 21.04 10.81
C VAL A 22 19.67 21.30 10.16
N LEU A 23 19.67 21.46 8.83
CA LEU A 23 18.46 21.34 8.04
C LEU A 23 18.00 19.89 8.13
N VAL A 24 17.15 19.59 9.11
CA VAL A 24 16.37 18.36 9.10
C VAL A 24 15.40 18.54 7.95
N GLY A 25 15.80 18.08 6.77
CA GLY A 25 14.89 17.93 5.65
C GLY A 25 13.82 16.94 6.09
N ALA A 26 12.65 17.42 6.47
CA ALA A 26 11.47 16.59 6.58
C ALA A 26 11.20 16.09 5.17
N THR A 27 11.63 14.85 4.85
CA THR A 27 11.11 14.14 3.70
C THR A 27 9.64 13.88 4.02
N ALA A 28 8.76 14.74 3.49
CA ALA A 28 7.35 14.45 3.47
C ALA A 28 7.23 13.14 2.69
N ALA A 29 6.90 12.03 3.38
CA ALA A 29 6.47 10.83 2.71
C ALA A 29 5.27 11.24 1.87
N SER A 30 5.41 11.25 0.52
CA SER A 30 4.28 11.50 -0.35
C SER A 30 3.26 10.40 -0.09
N ALA A 31 2.02 10.80 0.25
CA ALA A 31 0.92 9.87 0.37
C ALA A 31 0.83 9.06 -0.94
N ASP A 32 0.57 7.76 -0.83
CA ASP A 32 0.39 6.92 -2.00
C ASP A 32 -0.84 7.39 -2.79
N GLU A 33 -0.70 7.46 -4.11
CA GLU A 33 -1.72 8.02 -4.99
C GLU A 33 -2.93 7.08 -5.10
N PHE A 34 -4.11 7.60 -4.75
CA PHE A 34 -5.38 6.91 -4.98
C PHE A 34 -5.71 6.91 -6.48
N LEU A 35 -5.98 5.73 -7.03
CA LEU A 35 -6.26 5.55 -8.45
C LEU A 35 -7.75 5.35 -8.74
N GLY A 36 -8.48 4.74 -7.84
CA GLY A 36 -9.90 4.44 -7.95
C GLY A 36 -10.31 3.22 -7.15
N SER A 37 -11.55 2.80 -7.34
CA SER A 37 -12.12 1.65 -6.63
C SER A 37 -12.88 0.76 -7.58
N TYR A 38 -13.06 -0.49 -7.19
CA TYR A 38 -14.04 -1.38 -7.81
C TYR A 38 -14.76 -2.21 -6.74
N VAL A 39 -15.97 -2.67 -7.08
CA VAL A 39 -16.78 -3.56 -6.25
C VAL A 39 -16.76 -4.96 -6.84
N ALA A 40 -16.70 -5.96 -5.99
CA ALA A 40 -16.75 -7.36 -6.39
C ALA A 40 -17.47 -8.22 -5.34
N ARG A 41 -18.24 -9.19 -5.83
CA ARG A 41 -18.78 -10.27 -4.99
C ARG A 41 -17.76 -11.39 -4.95
N ILE A 42 -17.27 -11.76 -3.78
CA ILE A 42 -16.43 -12.94 -3.64
C ILE A 42 -17.33 -14.13 -3.43
N SER A 43 -17.71 -14.77 -4.52
CA SER A 43 -18.61 -15.89 -4.53
C SER A 43 -17.89 -17.24 -4.40
N TYR A 44 -18.64 -18.31 -4.32
CA TYR A 44 -18.08 -19.66 -4.22
C TYR A 44 -17.11 -19.99 -5.37
N GLN A 45 -17.40 -19.55 -6.59
CA GLN A 45 -16.53 -19.76 -7.75
C GLN A 45 -15.14 -19.12 -7.62
N ASP A 46 -15.00 -18.08 -6.80
CA ASP A 46 -13.74 -17.39 -6.58
C ASP A 46 -12.87 -18.10 -5.52
N LYS A 47 -13.42 -19.10 -4.85
CA LYS A 47 -12.72 -19.89 -3.81
C LYS A 47 -11.97 -21.10 -4.36
N GLN A 48 -12.00 -21.27 -5.66
CA GLN A 48 -11.29 -22.32 -6.38
C GLN A 48 -10.44 -21.69 -7.48
N ALA A 49 -9.25 -22.23 -7.67
CA ALA A 49 -8.43 -21.92 -8.83
C ALA A 49 -9.13 -22.40 -10.12
N SER A 50 -8.70 -21.89 -11.26
CA SER A 50 -9.30 -22.20 -12.57
C SER A 50 -9.22 -23.70 -12.93
N ASP A 51 -8.32 -24.44 -12.33
CA ASP A 51 -8.17 -25.88 -12.45
C ASP A 51 -8.94 -26.69 -11.38
N GLY A 52 -9.74 -26.02 -10.54
CA GLY A 52 -10.57 -26.63 -9.51
C GLY A 52 -9.88 -26.82 -8.15
N TYR A 53 -8.63 -26.41 -7.99
CA TYR A 53 -7.95 -26.48 -6.71
C TYR A 53 -8.55 -25.48 -5.70
N PRO A 54 -8.87 -25.93 -4.46
CA PRO A 54 -9.34 -25.02 -3.42
C PRO A 54 -8.27 -23.98 -3.08
N LEU A 55 -8.69 -22.72 -2.93
CA LEU A 55 -7.83 -21.63 -2.48
C LEU A 55 -7.91 -21.49 -0.96
N ASP A 56 -6.79 -21.10 -0.34
CA ASP A 56 -6.67 -21.07 1.12
C ASP A 56 -6.74 -19.65 1.71
N THR A 57 -6.38 -18.64 0.93
CA THR A 57 -6.24 -17.27 1.45
C THR A 57 -7.23 -16.31 0.81
N ALA A 58 -7.63 -15.28 1.57
CA ALA A 58 -8.45 -14.20 1.04
C ALA A 58 -7.79 -13.50 -0.16
N ALA A 59 -6.47 -13.29 -0.10
CA ALA A 59 -5.72 -12.68 -1.21
C ALA A 59 -5.84 -13.49 -2.51
N GLN A 60 -5.73 -14.80 -2.42
CA GLN A 60 -5.91 -15.69 -3.58
C GLN A 60 -7.34 -15.61 -4.14
N MET A 61 -8.34 -15.55 -3.26
CA MET A 61 -9.75 -15.49 -3.67
C MET A 61 -10.08 -14.17 -4.38
N VAL A 62 -9.60 -13.05 -3.88
CA VAL A 62 -9.77 -11.74 -4.54
C VAL A 62 -9.04 -11.70 -5.87
N ARG A 63 -7.85 -12.28 -5.96
CA ARG A 63 -7.14 -12.44 -7.25
C ARG A 63 -7.94 -13.31 -8.23
N GLN A 64 -8.50 -14.41 -7.77
CA GLN A 64 -9.29 -15.32 -8.60
C GLN A 64 -10.56 -14.65 -9.14
N ASP A 65 -11.23 -13.82 -8.32
CA ASP A 65 -12.35 -13.01 -8.79
C ASP A 65 -11.97 -12.15 -10.00
N ARG A 66 -10.83 -11.49 -9.95
CA ARG A 66 -10.36 -10.69 -11.10
C ARG A 66 -9.95 -11.53 -12.31
N ALA A 67 -9.43 -12.74 -12.10
CA ALA A 67 -9.19 -13.68 -13.21
C ALA A 67 -10.49 -14.17 -13.83
N ASN A 68 -11.48 -14.51 -13.00
CA ASN A 68 -12.80 -14.90 -13.47
C ASN A 68 -13.47 -13.77 -14.28
N PHE A 69 -13.34 -12.54 -13.80
CA PHE A 69 -13.88 -11.36 -14.48
C PHE A 69 -13.19 -11.09 -15.83
N HIS A 70 -11.86 -10.98 -15.83
CA HIS A 70 -11.11 -10.50 -16.99
C HIS A 70 -10.71 -11.58 -17.99
N LYS A 71 -10.37 -12.79 -17.51
CA LYS A 71 -9.83 -13.86 -18.34
C LYS A 71 -10.90 -14.86 -18.74
N PHE A 72 -11.75 -15.28 -17.80
CA PHE A 72 -12.69 -16.37 -18.02
C PHE A 72 -14.11 -15.91 -18.32
N HIS A 73 -14.36 -14.60 -18.23
CA HIS A 73 -15.69 -14.00 -18.45
C HIS A 73 -16.79 -14.65 -17.60
N ASN A 74 -16.44 -15.00 -16.38
CA ASN A 74 -17.30 -15.61 -15.39
C ASN A 74 -17.40 -14.70 -14.17
N SER A 75 -18.10 -13.58 -14.34
CA SER A 75 -18.29 -12.58 -13.30
C SER A 75 -19.61 -12.78 -12.57
N ASP A 76 -19.68 -12.34 -11.33
CA ASP A 76 -20.92 -12.20 -10.58
C ASP A 76 -21.68 -10.94 -11.03
N PRO A 77 -23.03 -10.89 -10.88
CA PRO A 77 -23.82 -9.73 -11.32
C PRO A 77 -23.43 -8.41 -10.65
N ASP A 78 -22.89 -8.47 -9.43
CA ASP A 78 -22.48 -7.29 -8.67
C ASP A 78 -21.05 -6.83 -9.01
N ASP A 79 -20.31 -7.59 -9.81
CA ASP A 79 -18.92 -7.30 -10.12
C ASP A 79 -18.79 -6.09 -11.04
N GLU A 80 -17.95 -5.15 -10.64
CA GLU A 80 -17.58 -4.02 -11.46
C GLU A 80 -16.30 -4.28 -12.27
N ASN A 81 -16.20 -3.66 -13.43
CA ASN A 81 -14.98 -3.64 -14.21
C ASN A 81 -13.91 -2.79 -13.53
N ASP A 82 -12.67 -3.13 -13.76
CA ASP A 82 -11.50 -2.32 -13.42
C ASP A 82 -10.52 -2.29 -14.59
N VAL A 83 -9.64 -1.30 -14.59
CA VAL A 83 -8.60 -1.14 -15.62
C VAL A 83 -7.22 -1.62 -15.15
N TRP A 84 -7.07 -1.97 -13.85
CA TRP A 84 -5.78 -2.24 -13.23
C TRP A 84 -5.36 -3.71 -13.29
N PHE A 85 -6.31 -4.66 -13.25
CA PHE A 85 -6.02 -6.08 -13.01
C PHE A 85 -6.38 -6.98 -14.20
N ARG A 86 -6.22 -6.48 -15.41
CA ARG A 86 -6.54 -7.19 -16.65
C ARG A 86 -5.55 -8.29 -17.02
N SER A 87 -4.29 -8.14 -16.64
CA SER A 87 -3.24 -9.11 -16.97
C SER A 87 -2.93 -10.05 -15.81
N ASN A 88 -2.32 -11.18 -16.11
CA ASN A 88 -1.86 -12.11 -15.10
C ASN A 88 -0.82 -11.46 -14.16
N ASP A 89 0.10 -10.66 -14.71
CA ASP A 89 1.12 -9.96 -13.92
C ASP A 89 0.51 -8.94 -12.97
N SER A 90 -0.49 -8.17 -13.44
CA SER A 90 -1.19 -7.22 -12.58
C SER A 90 -2.00 -7.90 -11.49
N ARG A 91 -2.60 -9.06 -11.76
CA ARG A 91 -3.29 -9.87 -10.74
C ARG A 91 -2.32 -10.49 -9.73
N SER A 92 -1.13 -10.91 -10.17
CA SER A 92 -0.06 -11.36 -9.25
C SER A 92 0.40 -10.22 -8.33
N ARG A 93 0.48 -9.01 -8.86
CA ARG A 93 0.78 -7.82 -8.06
C ARG A 93 -0.34 -7.53 -7.05
N LEU A 94 -1.60 -7.65 -7.46
CA LEU A 94 -2.75 -7.51 -6.56
C LEU A 94 -2.65 -8.48 -5.38
N GLU A 95 -2.37 -9.75 -5.64
CA GLU A 95 -2.22 -10.74 -4.58
C GLU A 95 -1.12 -10.37 -3.58
N ARG A 96 0.02 -9.89 -4.07
CA ARG A 96 1.10 -9.40 -3.17
C ARG A 96 0.66 -8.20 -2.34
N MET A 97 -0.03 -7.25 -2.95
CA MET A 97 -0.56 -6.07 -2.23
C MET A 97 -1.60 -6.46 -1.18
N LEU A 98 -2.47 -7.42 -1.48
CA LEU A 98 -3.47 -7.96 -0.54
C LEU A 98 -2.83 -8.71 0.65
N GLY A 99 -1.64 -9.25 0.47
CA GLY A 99 -0.86 -9.89 1.52
C GLY A 99 -0.14 -8.92 2.47
N GLN A 100 -0.09 -7.64 2.13
CA GLN A 100 0.55 -6.62 2.97
C GLN A 100 -0.30 -6.28 4.20
N GLY A 101 0.36 -5.88 5.29
CA GLY A 101 -0.32 -5.35 6.46
C GLY A 101 -1.14 -4.10 6.12
N GLY A 102 -2.35 -4.01 6.63
CA GLY A 102 -3.26 -2.89 6.36
C GLY A 102 -4.16 -3.04 5.12
N ALA A 103 -3.90 -3.99 4.23
CA ALA A 103 -4.76 -4.21 3.06
C ALA A 103 -6.14 -4.74 3.45
N MET A 104 -6.18 -5.68 4.38
CA MET A 104 -7.41 -6.28 4.89
C MET A 104 -7.29 -6.52 6.40
N SER A 105 -8.34 -6.19 7.14
CA SER A 105 -8.45 -6.62 8.54
C SER A 105 -8.64 -8.13 8.65
N SER A 106 -8.41 -8.70 9.83
CA SER A 106 -8.67 -10.12 10.08
C SER A 106 -10.14 -10.48 9.89
N GLY A 107 -11.06 -9.58 10.20
CA GLY A 107 -12.50 -9.75 9.99
C GLY A 107 -12.86 -9.81 8.50
N VAL A 108 -12.28 -8.95 7.69
CA VAL A 108 -12.45 -8.96 6.22
C VAL A 108 -11.93 -10.27 5.65
N ARG A 109 -10.74 -10.72 6.05
CA ARG A 109 -10.16 -11.99 5.59
C ARG A 109 -11.07 -13.17 5.90
N ARG A 110 -11.58 -13.25 7.14
CA ARG A 110 -12.49 -14.33 7.53
C ARG A 110 -13.80 -14.31 6.74
N ALA A 111 -14.36 -13.13 6.50
CA ALA A 111 -15.58 -13.00 5.72
C ALA A 111 -15.39 -13.46 4.27
N ILE A 112 -14.27 -13.10 3.65
CA ILE A 112 -13.93 -13.54 2.30
C ILE A 112 -13.78 -15.05 2.23
N ILE A 113 -13.09 -15.66 3.20
CA ILE A 113 -12.86 -17.11 3.24
C ILE A 113 -14.13 -17.90 3.49
N ASN A 114 -14.98 -17.45 4.42
CA ASN A 114 -16.10 -18.23 4.95
C ASN A 114 -17.46 -17.86 4.38
N ASN A 115 -17.60 -16.69 3.79
CA ASN A 115 -18.87 -16.16 3.29
C ASN A 115 -18.71 -15.70 1.83
N GLU A 116 -19.76 -15.09 1.31
CA GLU A 116 -19.77 -14.50 -0.04
C GLU A 116 -20.01 -12.98 0.03
N PRO A 117 -19.07 -12.20 0.61
CA PRO A 117 -19.27 -10.79 0.83
C PRO A 117 -19.19 -10.00 -0.47
N LEU A 118 -19.91 -8.89 -0.52
CA LEU A 118 -19.66 -7.82 -1.46
C LEU A 118 -18.56 -6.93 -0.88
N ILE A 119 -17.45 -6.79 -1.60
CA ILE A 119 -16.30 -6.00 -1.18
C ILE A 119 -16.11 -4.79 -2.07
N GLN A 120 -15.53 -3.74 -1.50
CA GLN A 120 -14.94 -2.65 -2.26
C GLN A 120 -13.43 -2.72 -2.12
N VAL A 121 -12.73 -2.61 -3.24
CA VAL A 121 -11.27 -2.56 -3.29
C VAL A 121 -10.87 -1.17 -3.72
N ASP A 122 -10.24 -0.44 -2.81
CA ASP A 122 -9.64 0.85 -3.09
C ASP A 122 -8.22 0.63 -3.59
N VAL A 123 -7.94 1.12 -4.78
CA VAL A 123 -6.67 0.89 -5.48
C VAL A 123 -5.81 2.13 -5.39
N TYR A 124 -4.63 1.97 -4.84
CA TYR A 124 -3.59 2.98 -4.79
C TYR A 124 -2.41 2.54 -5.67
N ARG A 125 -1.48 3.44 -5.90
CA ARG A 125 -0.31 3.12 -6.74
C ARG A 125 0.48 1.92 -6.23
N ASN A 126 0.67 1.81 -4.91
CA ASN A 126 1.54 0.80 -4.30
C ASN A 126 0.85 -0.13 -3.30
N HIS A 127 -0.42 0.06 -3.02
CA HIS A 127 -1.20 -0.80 -2.11
C HIS A 127 -2.67 -0.83 -2.49
N VAL A 128 -3.41 -1.70 -1.84
CA VAL A 128 -4.87 -1.76 -1.91
C VAL A 128 -5.45 -1.83 -0.50
N GLU A 129 -6.69 -1.37 -0.36
CA GLU A 129 -7.47 -1.49 0.86
C GLU A 129 -8.81 -2.12 0.55
N VAL A 130 -9.22 -3.10 1.34
CA VAL A 130 -10.44 -3.87 1.13
C VAL A 130 -11.39 -3.67 2.30
N THR A 131 -12.63 -3.31 1.97
CA THR A 131 -13.74 -3.19 2.92
C THR A 131 -14.94 -4.02 2.48
N ILE A 132 -15.72 -4.50 3.45
CA ILE A 132 -16.97 -5.19 3.17
C ILE A 132 -18.06 -4.14 3.12
N ILE A 133 -18.91 -4.20 2.07
CA ILE A 133 -20.02 -3.28 1.85
C ILE A 133 -21.37 -3.99 1.74
N GLY A 134 -21.37 -5.34 1.72
CA GLY A 134 -22.62 -6.11 1.67
C GLY A 134 -22.44 -7.62 1.84
#